data_9e75356c798fe8048b5744d5c77879f8
#
_entry.id   9e75356c798fe8048b5744d5c77879f8
#
_cell.length_a   1.000
_cell.length_b   1.000
_cell.length_c   1.000
_cell.angle_alpha   90.00
_cell.angle_beta   90.00
_cell.angle_gamma   90.00
#
_symmetry.space_group_name_H-M   'P 1'
#
loop_
_entity.id
_entity.type
_entity.pdbx_description
1 polymer ?
#
loop_
_entity_poly.entity_id
_entity_poly.type
_entity_poly.pdbx_seq_one_letter_code
_entity_poly.pdbx_strand_id
1 'polypeptide(L)'
;MIRTLLLAVWLMFMLAPASLAVEKEKIKVACIGNSITFGAGLSNQARDSYPAVLGQMLGSGYDVRNFGVSGTTVLSSGDSPYINTRVYKQVFDFQPDIIFIKFGTNDSKGGNWKHKDEFKGDMQAMIDVFSGMDSKPKIYLCLPATCYIEKGSIKDSVIVHGVIPRIREVAEKNRLEIVDMHAATSGMREHFPDKLHPDRVASLEMAKCAYRAMTGNSKEFQLQDFPGVKTKWRGYDKYDFEFNGRKANIVAPAKPLPGKPWIWRPAFFGAFPAVDIAMLALGYHVVHYDLAFLYGSPRSQELGTLFYNAMIKYYGFSEKVVLEGFSRGGLFAVDWAAANPEKVSCIYLDAPVCDITSWPSRERTDLWQEFLQEWNIKEEDMKNFKGNP
;
A
#
# COMPACT_ATOMS: atom_id res chain seq x y z
N MET A 1 -29.36 -47.16 65.03
CA MET A 1 -29.96 -45.86 64.71
C MET A 1 -28.86 -44.81 64.64
N ILE A 2 -28.01 -44.88 63.67
CA ILE A 2 -26.98 -43.89 63.36
C ILE A 2 -26.65 -44.10 61.90
N ARG A 3 -27.41 -43.52 60.96
CA ARG A 3 -27.06 -43.53 59.51
C ARG A 3 -28.00 -42.61 58.72
N THR A 4 -28.29 -41.39 59.18
CA THR A 4 -29.12 -40.46 58.40
C THR A 4 -28.76 -38.99 58.65
N LEU A 5 -27.50 -38.64 58.81
CA LEU A 5 -27.10 -37.25 59.05
C LEU A 5 -25.82 -36.83 58.36
N LEU A 6 -25.58 -37.29 57.12
CA LEU A 6 -24.34 -36.97 56.38
C LEU A 6 -24.57 -36.70 54.86
N LEU A 7 -25.73 -36.14 54.50
CA LEU A 7 -26.01 -35.86 53.08
C LEU A 7 -26.66 -34.49 52.83
N ALA A 8 -26.44 -33.53 53.73
CA ALA A 8 -27.03 -32.16 53.60
C ALA A 8 -25.97 -31.01 53.55
N VAL A 9 -24.68 -31.29 53.31
CA VAL A 9 -23.63 -30.24 53.37
C VAL A 9 -22.88 -30.04 52.06
N TRP A 10 -23.28 -30.66 50.94
CA TRP A 10 -22.49 -30.61 49.69
C TRP A 10 -23.27 -30.01 48.49
N LEU A 11 -24.09 -28.95 48.69
CA LEU A 11 -24.69 -28.20 47.60
C LEU A 11 -24.66 -26.68 47.82
N MET A 12 -23.64 -26.17 48.49
CA MET A 12 -23.24 -24.76 48.34
C MET A 12 -22.22 -24.67 47.19
N PHE A 13 -22.64 -25.04 45.99
CA PHE A 13 -21.89 -24.76 44.79
C PHE A 13 -21.92 -23.26 44.53
N MET A 14 -20.77 -22.68 44.61
CA MET A 14 -20.27 -21.44 44.11
C MET A 14 -21.05 -20.94 42.90
N LEU A 15 -22.03 -20.08 43.10
CA LEU A 15 -22.39 -19.04 42.15
C LEU A 15 -21.26 -18.01 42.21
N ALA A 16 -20.15 -18.29 41.53
CA ALA A 16 -19.24 -17.24 41.15
C ALA A 16 -20.07 -16.23 40.35
N PRO A 17 -20.13 -14.95 40.72
CA PRO A 17 -20.78 -13.97 39.88
C PRO A 17 -20.07 -14.02 38.55
N ALA A 18 -20.77 -14.42 37.46
CA ALA A 18 -20.32 -14.17 36.11
C ALA A 18 -20.14 -12.66 36.05
N SER A 19 -18.91 -12.23 36.12
CA SER A 19 -18.51 -10.87 35.82
C SER A 19 -18.98 -10.64 34.38
N LEU A 20 -20.11 -10.03 34.22
CA LEU A 20 -20.52 -9.42 32.95
C LEU A 20 -19.45 -8.39 32.68
N ALA A 21 -18.45 -8.78 31.93
CA ALA A 21 -17.49 -7.85 31.34
C ALA A 21 -18.35 -6.90 30.48
N VAL A 22 -18.61 -5.71 30.99
CA VAL A 22 -19.23 -4.63 30.20
C VAL A 22 -18.29 -4.41 29.04
N GLU A 23 -18.68 -4.88 27.85
CA GLU A 23 -17.92 -4.69 26.64
C GLU A 23 -17.79 -3.17 26.45
N LYS A 24 -16.57 -2.65 26.60
CA LYS A 24 -16.30 -1.22 26.48
C LYS A 24 -16.72 -0.78 25.07
N GLU A 25 -17.62 0.19 24.98
CA GLU A 25 -18.08 0.72 23.71
C GLU A 25 -16.86 1.19 22.88
N LYS A 26 -16.83 0.77 21.61
CA LYS A 26 -15.71 1.09 20.71
C LYS A 26 -15.78 2.54 20.28
N ILE A 27 -14.64 3.19 20.20
CA ILE A 27 -14.54 4.52 19.60
C ILE A 27 -14.81 4.41 18.11
N LYS A 28 -15.81 5.12 17.62
CA LYS A 28 -16.27 5.10 16.24
C LYS A 28 -15.52 6.13 15.41
N VAL A 29 -14.87 5.69 14.35
CA VAL A 29 -14.07 6.54 13.45
C VAL A 29 -14.64 6.46 12.05
N ALA A 30 -15.07 7.59 11.49
CA ALA A 30 -15.51 7.71 10.11
C ALA A 30 -14.43 8.33 9.25
N CYS A 31 -14.03 7.62 8.17
CA CYS A 31 -13.16 8.16 7.14
C CYS A 31 -14.01 8.51 5.91
N ILE A 32 -14.30 9.78 5.69
CA ILE A 32 -15.08 10.26 4.54
C ILE A 32 -14.16 10.81 3.45
N GLY A 33 -14.56 10.67 2.19
CA GLY A 33 -13.75 11.15 1.08
C GLY A 33 -14.14 10.55 -0.27
N ASN A 34 -13.20 10.64 -1.19
CA ASN A 34 -13.35 10.21 -2.57
C ASN A 34 -12.82 8.77 -2.84
N SER A 35 -12.47 8.46 -4.08
CA SER A 35 -11.94 7.15 -4.51
C SER A 35 -10.69 6.69 -3.74
N ILE A 36 -9.84 7.60 -3.29
CA ILE A 36 -8.65 7.27 -2.52
C ILE A 36 -9.06 6.76 -1.11
N THR A 37 -10.06 7.37 -0.48
CA THR A 37 -10.63 6.88 0.78
C THR A 37 -11.35 5.55 0.55
N PHE A 38 -12.15 5.43 -0.51
CA PHE A 38 -12.81 4.20 -0.91
C PHE A 38 -11.82 3.03 -1.10
N GLY A 39 -10.63 3.31 -1.61
CA GLY A 39 -9.61 2.32 -1.94
C GLY A 39 -9.69 1.83 -3.38
N ALA A 40 -10.03 2.73 -4.33
CA ALA A 40 -10.06 2.39 -5.75
C ALA A 40 -8.68 1.90 -6.22
N GLY A 41 -8.67 0.86 -7.06
CA GLY A 41 -7.45 0.20 -7.55
C GLY A 41 -6.89 -0.88 -6.62
N LEU A 42 -7.33 -0.95 -5.36
CA LEU A 42 -6.92 -2.01 -4.45
C LEU A 42 -7.68 -3.32 -4.72
N SER A 43 -6.96 -4.44 -4.73
CA SER A 43 -7.55 -5.77 -4.90
C SER A 43 -8.43 -6.21 -3.72
N ASN A 44 -8.18 -5.67 -2.53
CA ASN A 44 -8.99 -5.88 -1.33
C ASN A 44 -9.14 -4.58 -0.53
N GLN A 45 -10.17 -3.82 -0.85
CA GLN A 45 -10.45 -2.52 -0.23
C GLN A 45 -10.72 -2.62 1.28
N ALA A 46 -11.44 -3.66 1.71
CA ALA A 46 -11.79 -3.89 3.11
C ALA A 46 -10.58 -4.20 4.00
N ARG A 47 -9.46 -4.59 3.39
CA ARG A 47 -8.21 -4.89 4.09
C ARG A 47 -7.16 -3.78 3.92
N ASP A 48 -7.05 -3.24 2.70
CA ASP A 48 -5.87 -2.51 2.24
C ASP A 48 -6.09 -0.99 2.08
N SER A 49 -7.34 -0.50 2.11
CA SER A 49 -7.60 0.95 2.11
C SER A 49 -7.05 1.60 3.39
N TYR A 50 -6.63 2.88 3.32
CA TYR A 50 -6.08 3.53 4.50
C TYR A 50 -7.03 3.51 5.73
N PRO A 51 -8.37 3.61 5.59
CA PRO A 51 -9.26 3.43 6.74
C PRO A 51 -9.19 2.03 7.36
N ALA A 52 -9.12 0.99 6.51
CA ALA A 52 -9.00 -0.39 7.00
C ALA A 52 -7.66 -0.64 7.70
N VAL A 53 -6.57 -0.14 7.15
CA VAL A 53 -5.23 -0.22 7.75
C VAL A 53 -5.18 0.58 9.07
N LEU A 54 -5.79 1.77 9.11
CA LEU A 54 -5.93 2.55 10.34
C LEU A 54 -6.66 1.75 11.44
N GLY A 55 -7.74 1.06 11.09
CA GLY A 55 -8.45 0.17 12.01
C GLY A 55 -7.58 -0.95 12.56
N GLN A 56 -6.78 -1.59 11.69
CA GLN A 56 -5.81 -2.62 12.11
C GLN A 56 -4.75 -2.04 13.06
N MET A 57 -4.27 -0.83 12.81
CA MET A 57 -3.29 -0.15 13.67
C MET A 57 -3.86 0.22 15.05
N LEU A 58 -5.10 0.69 15.08
CA LEU A 58 -5.79 1.10 16.32
C LEU A 58 -6.24 -0.09 17.17
N GLY A 59 -6.56 -1.24 16.54
CA GLY A 59 -6.97 -2.46 17.23
C GLY A 59 -8.43 -2.49 17.65
N SER A 60 -8.79 -3.49 18.47
CA SER A 60 -10.19 -3.86 18.77
C SER A 60 -11.01 -2.83 19.55
N GLY A 61 -10.36 -1.83 20.15
CA GLY A 61 -11.03 -0.73 20.86
C GLY A 61 -11.68 0.32 19.93
N TYR A 62 -11.54 0.17 18.62
CA TYR A 62 -12.04 1.12 17.62
C TYR A 62 -12.93 0.42 16.58
N ASP A 63 -13.97 1.13 16.10
CA ASP A 63 -14.77 0.77 14.93
C ASP A 63 -14.48 1.81 13.84
N VAL A 64 -13.52 1.49 12.96
CA VAL A 64 -13.13 2.39 11.86
C VAL A 64 -13.88 2.01 10.60
N ARG A 65 -14.69 2.93 10.08
CA ARG A 65 -15.48 2.70 8.86
C ARG A 65 -15.10 3.61 7.72
N ASN A 66 -15.13 3.02 6.54
CA ASN A 66 -14.83 3.68 5.28
C ASN A 66 -16.11 4.20 4.63
N PHE A 67 -16.23 5.51 4.54
CA PHE A 67 -17.34 6.23 3.89
C PHE A 67 -16.85 6.96 2.62
N GLY A 68 -15.82 6.43 1.97
CA GLY A 68 -15.33 6.95 0.69
C GLY A 68 -16.28 6.62 -0.47
N VAL A 69 -16.44 7.56 -1.41
CA VAL A 69 -17.20 7.38 -2.64
C VAL A 69 -16.37 7.87 -3.83
N SER A 70 -16.13 6.99 -4.81
CA SER A 70 -15.31 7.32 -5.98
C SER A 70 -15.89 8.48 -6.78
N GLY A 71 -15.01 9.37 -7.26
CA GLY A 71 -15.38 10.51 -8.12
C GLY A 71 -15.83 11.75 -7.37
N THR A 72 -16.17 11.65 -6.08
CA THR A 72 -16.84 12.73 -5.35
C THR A 72 -15.97 13.94 -5.02
N THR A 73 -16.63 15.09 -4.90
CA THR A 73 -16.10 16.41 -4.58
C THR A 73 -16.69 16.93 -3.27
N VAL A 74 -16.00 17.85 -2.61
CA VAL A 74 -16.61 18.69 -1.57
C VAL A 74 -17.43 19.82 -2.22
N LEU A 75 -16.98 20.30 -3.39
CA LEU A 75 -17.71 21.32 -4.17
C LEU A 75 -19.14 20.86 -4.46
N SER A 76 -20.12 21.63 -4.00
CA SER A 76 -21.54 21.40 -4.26
C SER A 76 -21.92 21.61 -5.73
N SER A 77 -21.19 22.48 -6.43
CA SER A 77 -21.28 22.72 -7.87
C SER A 77 -20.35 21.81 -8.70
N GLY A 78 -19.69 20.83 -8.08
CA GLY A 78 -18.82 19.86 -8.76
C GLY A 78 -19.59 18.81 -9.54
N ASP A 79 -18.86 17.99 -10.31
CA ASP A 79 -19.44 16.93 -11.15
C ASP A 79 -20.09 15.79 -10.35
N SER A 80 -19.70 15.60 -9.07
CA SER A 80 -20.25 14.56 -8.19
C SER A 80 -20.16 14.97 -6.72
N PRO A 81 -21.05 15.86 -6.20
CA PRO A 81 -20.99 16.31 -4.82
C PRO A 81 -21.20 15.16 -3.82
N TYR A 82 -20.32 15.03 -2.85
CA TYR A 82 -20.40 13.97 -1.83
C TYR A 82 -21.69 14.04 -1.02
N ILE A 83 -22.18 15.22 -0.72
CA ILE A 83 -23.41 15.46 0.05
C ILE A 83 -24.66 14.85 -0.59
N ASN A 84 -24.64 14.59 -1.91
CA ASN A 84 -25.74 13.98 -2.64
C ASN A 84 -25.70 12.44 -2.62
N THR A 85 -24.68 11.83 -2.00
CA THR A 85 -24.53 10.38 -2.00
C THR A 85 -25.35 9.73 -0.87
N ARG A 86 -25.72 8.45 -1.06
CA ARG A 86 -26.33 7.65 0.00
C ARG A 86 -25.35 7.47 1.17
N VAL A 87 -24.06 7.34 0.88
CA VAL A 87 -23.01 7.11 1.88
C VAL A 87 -22.90 8.30 2.84
N TYR A 88 -23.05 9.53 2.33
CA TYR A 88 -23.09 10.72 3.19
C TYR A 88 -24.15 10.60 4.31
N LYS A 89 -25.36 10.10 3.99
CA LYS A 89 -26.44 9.89 4.97
C LYS A 89 -26.09 8.82 6.00
N GLN A 90 -25.37 7.77 5.58
CA GLN A 90 -24.96 6.69 6.49
C GLN A 90 -23.94 7.13 7.57
N VAL A 91 -23.21 8.23 7.35
CA VAL A 91 -22.33 8.81 8.38
C VAL A 91 -23.15 9.26 9.60
N PHE A 92 -24.32 9.82 9.38
CA PHE A 92 -25.21 10.25 10.48
C PHE A 92 -25.79 9.07 11.27
N ASP A 93 -26.13 7.97 10.58
CA ASP A 93 -26.61 6.75 11.25
C ASP A 93 -25.51 6.11 12.10
N PHE A 94 -24.26 6.27 11.69
CA PHE A 94 -23.10 5.71 12.39
C PHE A 94 -22.78 6.46 13.69
N GLN A 95 -23.05 7.76 13.77
CA GLN A 95 -22.72 8.62 14.92
C GLN A 95 -21.26 8.46 15.35
N PRO A 96 -20.28 8.87 14.52
CA PRO A 96 -18.86 8.72 14.83
C PRO A 96 -18.41 9.65 15.96
N ASP A 97 -17.42 9.21 16.74
CA ASP A 97 -16.69 10.03 17.71
C ASP A 97 -15.58 10.84 17.04
N ILE A 98 -15.08 10.34 15.90
CA ILE A 98 -13.99 10.96 15.14
C ILE A 98 -14.31 10.91 13.64
N ILE A 99 -14.06 12.01 12.93
CA ILE A 99 -14.23 12.10 11.48
C ILE A 99 -12.94 12.58 10.83
N PHE A 100 -12.46 11.84 9.82
CA PHE A 100 -11.44 12.30 8.87
C PHE A 100 -12.10 12.73 7.57
N ILE A 101 -11.91 13.99 7.16
CA ILE A 101 -12.46 14.56 5.92
C ILE A 101 -11.34 14.67 4.89
N LYS A 102 -11.41 13.88 3.80
CA LYS A 102 -10.38 13.81 2.77
C LYS A 102 -10.95 14.03 1.37
N PHE A 103 -11.01 15.28 0.92
CA PHE A 103 -11.43 15.70 -0.42
C PHE A 103 -10.37 16.59 -1.09
N GLY A 104 -10.68 17.12 -2.26
CA GLY A 104 -9.86 18.07 -3.00
C GLY A 104 -9.25 17.49 -4.28
N THR A 105 -9.03 16.17 -4.36
CA THR A 105 -8.46 15.52 -5.56
C THR A 105 -9.38 15.71 -6.77
N ASN A 106 -10.67 15.38 -6.67
CA ASN A 106 -11.62 15.54 -7.77
C ASN A 106 -12.06 17.00 -7.95
N ASP A 107 -12.05 17.76 -6.89
CA ASP A 107 -12.31 19.21 -6.90
C ASP A 107 -11.30 19.93 -7.80
N SER A 108 -10.04 19.46 -7.84
CA SER A 108 -8.97 20.02 -8.67
C SER A 108 -9.12 19.78 -10.18
N LYS A 109 -10.07 18.92 -10.63
CA LYS A 109 -10.36 18.75 -12.06
C LYS A 109 -10.72 20.10 -12.68
N GLY A 110 -10.22 20.40 -13.88
CA GLY A 110 -10.44 21.69 -14.52
C GLY A 110 -11.93 22.09 -14.63
N GLY A 111 -12.83 21.14 -14.87
CA GLY A 111 -14.29 21.35 -14.89
C GLY A 111 -14.89 21.73 -13.53
N ASN A 112 -14.34 21.20 -12.43
CA ASN A 112 -14.78 21.49 -11.06
C ASN A 112 -14.08 22.74 -10.51
N TRP A 113 -12.79 22.92 -10.83
CA TRP A 113 -11.96 23.99 -10.26
C TRP A 113 -12.36 25.40 -10.75
N LYS A 114 -13.20 25.52 -11.77
CA LYS A 114 -13.83 26.78 -12.12
C LYS A 114 -14.70 27.34 -10.99
N HIS A 115 -15.17 26.49 -10.07
CA HIS A 115 -15.93 26.83 -8.87
C HIS A 115 -15.06 26.96 -7.60
N LYS A 116 -13.75 27.11 -7.74
CA LYS A 116 -12.76 27.17 -6.64
C LYS A 116 -13.08 28.14 -5.52
N ASP A 117 -13.85 29.19 -5.81
CA ASP A 117 -14.18 30.21 -4.82
C ASP A 117 -15.29 29.74 -3.85
N GLU A 118 -16.08 28.74 -4.23
CA GLU A 118 -17.07 28.07 -3.39
C GLU A 118 -16.43 27.06 -2.42
N PHE A 119 -15.21 26.54 -2.74
CA PHE A 119 -14.58 25.42 -2.05
C PHE A 119 -14.48 25.60 -0.52
N LYS A 120 -14.09 26.78 -0.06
CA LYS A 120 -13.99 27.07 1.39
C LYS A 120 -15.36 27.09 2.07
N GLY A 121 -16.37 27.65 1.40
CA GLY A 121 -17.75 27.69 1.88
C GLY A 121 -18.35 26.27 1.99
N ASP A 122 -18.18 25.46 0.98
CA ASP A 122 -18.71 24.09 0.95
C ASP A 122 -18.01 23.18 1.98
N MET A 123 -16.69 23.33 2.13
CA MET A 123 -15.93 22.62 3.18
C MET A 123 -16.38 23.06 4.58
N GLN A 124 -16.61 24.36 4.79
CA GLN A 124 -17.14 24.90 6.05
C GLN A 124 -18.53 24.33 6.34
N ALA A 125 -19.42 24.34 5.38
CA ALA A 125 -20.79 23.81 5.53
C ALA A 125 -20.76 22.32 5.93
N MET A 126 -19.88 21.52 5.32
CA MET A 126 -19.70 20.11 5.69
C MET A 126 -19.21 19.96 7.15
N ILE A 127 -18.26 20.78 7.57
CA ILE A 127 -17.77 20.80 8.97
C ILE A 127 -18.88 21.19 9.94
N ASP A 128 -19.66 22.23 9.62
CA ASP A 128 -20.74 22.74 10.49
C ASP A 128 -21.81 21.65 10.70
N VAL A 129 -22.16 20.95 9.62
CA VAL A 129 -23.14 19.85 9.68
C VAL A 129 -22.63 18.70 10.57
N PHE A 130 -21.40 18.26 10.39
CA PHE A 130 -20.86 17.18 11.23
C PHE A 130 -20.62 17.60 12.69
N SER A 131 -20.18 18.83 12.91
CA SER A 131 -20.04 19.38 14.27
C SER A 131 -21.37 19.49 15.00
N GLY A 132 -22.47 19.61 14.25
CA GLY A 132 -23.84 19.64 14.77
C GLY A 132 -24.41 18.26 15.15
N MET A 133 -23.74 17.15 14.88
CA MET A 133 -24.21 15.80 15.22
C MET A 133 -24.29 15.59 16.73
N ASP A 134 -25.17 14.67 17.18
CA ASP A 134 -25.33 14.34 18.59
C ASP A 134 -24.06 13.78 19.23
N SER A 135 -23.29 13.01 18.47
CA SER A 135 -21.98 12.44 18.89
C SER A 135 -20.89 13.48 19.11
N LYS A 136 -21.06 14.74 18.61
CA LYS A 136 -20.05 15.82 18.71
C LYS A 136 -18.65 15.37 18.27
N PRO A 137 -18.45 14.85 17.05
CA PRO A 137 -17.22 14.22 16.65
C PRO A 137 -16.03 15.18 16.64
N LYS A 138 -14.84 14.68 17.01
CA LYS A 138 -13.59 15.36 16.71
C LYS A 138 -13.31 15.26 15.21
N ILE A 139 -13.12 16.39 14.55
CA ILE A 139 -12.91 16.46 13.08
C ILE A 139 -11.45 16.71 12.77
N TYR A 140 -10.91 15.96 11.81
CA TYR A 140 -9.61 16.15 11.20
C TYR A 140 -9.76 16.46 9.71
N LEU A 141 -9.04 17.46 9.20
CA LEU A 141 -8.97 17.75 7.78
C LEU A 141 -7.72 17.10 7.16
N CYS A 142 -7.91 16.22 6.20
CA CYS A 142 -6.81 15.57 5.50
C CYS A 142 -6.47 16.32 4.21
N LEU A 143 -5.20 16.59 4.00
CA LEU A 143 -4.74 17.06 2.69
C LEU A 143 -4.83 15.92 1.67
N PRO A 144 -5.17 16.21 0.40
CA PRO A 144 -5.19 15.20 -0.66
C PRO A 144 -3.83 14.50 -0.77
N ALA A 145 -3.82 13.21 -1.09
CA ALA A 145 -2.59 12.50 -1.45
C ALA A 145 -1.95 13.13 -2.70
N THR A 146 -0.63 12.96 -2.86
CA THR A 146 0.11 13.42 -4.03
C THR A 146 -0.44 12.82 -5.32
N CYS A 147 -0.58 13.62 -6.37
CA CYS A 147 -1.00 13.19 -7.69
C CYS A 147 0.19 13.15 -8.64
N TYR A 148 0.46 12.01 -9.23
CA TYR A 148 1.58 11.80 -10.17
C TYR A 148 1.16 11.85 -11.64
N ILE A 149 -0.10 12.26 -11.94
CA ILE A 149 -0.58 12.43 -13.32
C ILE A 149 0.10 13.65 -13.96
N GLU A 150 0.83 13.41 -15.04
CA GLU A 150 1.52 14.47 -15.80
C GLU A 150 0.59 15.15 -16.81
N LYS A 151 -0.26 14.35 -17.46
CA LYS A 151 -1.22 14.80 -18.48
C LYS A 151 -2.62 14.31 -18.10
N GLY A 152 -3.52 15.23 -17.75
CA GLY A 152 -4.88 14.87 -17.34
C GLY A 152 -5.66 16.05 -16.77
N SER A 153 -6.90 15.78 -16.37
CA SER A 153 -7.79 16.78 -15.75
C SER A 153 -7.45 17.08 -14.29
N ILE A 154 -6.82 16.12 -13.57
CA ILE A 154 -6.31 16.29 -12.21
C ILE A 154 -4.82 16.60 -12.31
N LYS A 155 -4.39 17.68 -11.64
CA LYS A 155 -2.98 18.12 -11.64
C LYS A 155 -2.52 18.39 -10.22
N ASP A 156 -1.37 17.84 -9.84
CA ASP A 156 -0.81 18.06 -8.51
C ASP A 156 -0.53 19.55 -8.23
N SER A 157 -0.12 20.31 -9.25
CA SER A 157 0.07 21.75 -9.13
C SER A 157 -1.19 22.50 -8.70
N VAL A 158 -2.38 22.08 -9.13
CA VAL A 158 -3.67 22.64 -8.69
C VAL A 158 -3.97 22.23 -7.24
N ILE A 159 -3.64 20.98 -6.89
CA ILE A 159 -3.78 20.49 -5.51
C ILE A 159 -2.90 21.32 -4.57
N VAL A 160 -1.61 21.44 -4.88
CA VAL A 160 -0.61 22.12 -4.04
C VAL A 160 -0.88 23.61 -3.92
N HIS A 161 -1.12 24.30 -5.03
CA HIS A 161 -1.23 25.77 -5.04
C HIS A 161 -2.68 26.27 -4.92
N GLY A 162 -3.66 25.41 -5.06
CA GLY A 162 -5.07 25.80 -5.01
C GLY A 162 -5.84 25.17 -3.85
N VAL A 163 -5.88 23.84 -3.81
CA VAL A 163 -6.71 23.06 -2.86
C VAL A 163 -6.12 23.11 -1.45
N ILE A 164 -4.86 22.74 -1.30
CA ILE A 164 -4.19 22.64 0.02
C ILE A 164 -4.22 23.97 0.80
N PRO A 165 -3.90 25.12 0.20
CA PRO A 165 -4.00 26.40 0.93
C PRO A 165 -5.42 26.64 1.46
N ARG A 166 -6.45 26.36 0.67
CA ARG A 166 -7.85 26.55 1.08
C ARG A 166 -8.27 25.61 2.23
N ILE A 167 -7.81 24.36 2.22
CA ILE A 167 -8.04 23.44 3.33
C ILE A 167 -7.36 23.95 4.60
N ARG A 168 -6.12 24.44 4.49
CA ARG A 168 -5.38 25.00 5.63
C ARG A 168 -6.07 26.22 6.24
N GLU A 169 -6.56 27.15 5.40
CA GLU A 169 -7.32 28.33 5.87
C GLU A 169 -8.61 27.91 6.61
N VAL A 170 -9.35 26.91 6.08
CA VAL A 170 -10.55 26.41 6.75
C VAL A 170 -10.21 25.69 8.08
N ALA A 171 -9.11 24.93 8.10
CA ALA A 171 -8.63 24.27 9.32
C ALA A 171 -8.26 25.28 10.40
N GLU A 172 -7.50 26.31 10.04
CA GLU A 172 -7.07 27.40 10.95
C GLU A 172 -8.28 28.12 11.54
N LYS A 173 -9.24 28.54 10.69
CA LYS A 173 -10.47 29.21 11.11
C LYS A 173 -11.25 28.40 12.14
N ASN A 174 -11.31 27.08 11.98
CA ASN A 174 -12.08 26.17 12.85
C ASN A 174 -11.23 25.54 13.96
N ARG A 175 -9.93 25.83 14.04
CA ARG A 175 -8.96 25.21 14.98
C ARG A 175 -8.92 23.69 14.85
N LEU A 176 -9.01 23.18 13.62
CA LEU A 176 -8.96 21.76 13.33
C LEU A 176 -7.52 21.31 13.03
N GLU A 177 -7.22 20.09 13.41
CA GLU A 177 -5.93 19.47 13.09
C GLU A 177 -5.86 19.04 11.63
N ILE A 178 -4.71 19.28 10.99
CA ILE A 178 -4.40 18.84 9.63
C ILE A 178 -3.69 17.48 9.66
N VAL A 179 -4.15 16.56 8.82
CA VAL A 179 -3.46 15.30 8.51
C VAL A 179 -2.82 15.44 7.13
N ASP A 180 -1.51 15.62 7.09
CA ASP A 180 -0.79 15.89 5.84
C ASP A 180 -0.49 14.60 5.07
N MET A 181 -1.53 14.06 4.40
CA MET A 181 -1.40 12.88 3.54
C MET A 181 -0.66 13.19 2.24
N HIS A 182 -0.56 14.47 1.83
CA HIS A 182 0.22 14.88 0.67
C HIS A 182 1.71 14.66 0.92
N ALA A 183 2.21 15.20 2.01
CA ALA A 183 3.61 15.00 2.40
C ALA A 183 3.92 13.51 2.65
N ALA A 184 3.00 12.78 3.28
CA ALA A 184 3.17 11.36 3.57
C ALA A 184 3.29 10.48 2.29
N THR A 185 2.75 10.93 1.17
CA THR A 185 2.78 10.20 -0.12
C THR A 185 3.71 10.84 -1.15
N SER A 186 4.40 11.95 -0.81
CA SER A 186 5.39 12.57 -1.68
C SER A 186 6.60 11.66 -1.88
N GLY A 187 7.06 11.54 -3.13
CA GLY A 187 8.18 10.64 -3.48
C GLY A 187 7.83 9.15 -3.55
N MET A 188 6.53 8.80 -3.53
CA MET A 188 6.05 7.41 -3.58
C MET A 188 5.41 7.05 -4.94
N ARG A 189 5.94 7.60 -6.05
CA ARG A 189 5.35 7.41 -7.39
C ARG A 189 5.14 5.94 -7.77
N GLU A 190 6.05 5.06 -7.35
CA GLU A 190 6.00 3.60 -7.58
C GLU A 190 4.82 2.92 -6.89
N HIS A 191 4.25 3.56 -5.86
CA HIS A 191 3.10 3.10 -5.09
C HIS A 191 1.77 3.72 -5.54
N PHE A 192 1.76 4.32 -6.75
CA PHE A 192 0.59 4.86 -7.43
C PHE A 192 0.50 4.27 -8.84
N PRO A 193 -0.03 3.04 -9.01
CA PRO A 193 0.00 2.29 -10.29
C PRO A 193 -0.61 3.05 -11.46
N ASP A 194 -1.70 3.77 -11.24
CA ASP A 194 -2.37 4.64 -12.22
C ASP A 194 -2.01 6.13 -12.08
N LYS A 195 -0.97 6.43 -11.27
CA LYS A 195 -0.47 7.77 -10.96
C LYS A 195 -1.44 8.65 -10.13
N LEU A 196 -2.53 8.08 -9.63
CA LEU A 196 -3.56 8.77 -8.84
C LEU A 196 -3.96 8.01 -7.57
N HIS A 197 -4.21 6.72 -7.71
CA HIS A 197 -4.71 5.90 -6.61
C HIS A 197 -3.56 5.16 -5.92
N PRO A 198 -3.46 5.30 -4.59
CA PRO A 198 -2.41 4.62 -3.82
C PRO A 198 -2.62 3.11 -3.83
N ASP A 199 -1.53 2.38 -3.93
CA ASP A 199 -1.51 0.96 -3.62
C ASP A 199 -1.59 0.74 -2.09
N ARG A 200 -1.45 -0.52 -1.68
CA ARG A 200 -1.48 -0.92 -0.28
C ARG A 200 -0.39 -0.25 0.57
N VAL A 201 0.77 -0.01 0.00
CA VAL A 201 1.92 0.59 0.68
C VAL A 201 1.70 2.09 0.92
N ALA A 202 1.29 2.82 -0.10
CA ALA A 202 0.96 4.24 0.06
C ALA A 202 -0.27 4.42 0.98
N SER A 203 -1.24 3.51 0.94
CA SER A 203 -2.37 3.48 1.87
C SER A 203 -1.93 3.29 3.33
N LEU A 204 -0.89 2.47 3.59
CA LEU A 204 -0.29 2.33 4.92
C LEU A 204 0.33 3.65 5.40
N GLU A 205 1.09 4.35 4.57
CA GLU A 205 1.70 5.62 4.98
C GLU A 205 0.63 6.70 5.28
N MET A 206 -0.48 6.72 4.53
CA MET A 206 -1.65 7.56 4.84
C MET A 206 -2.29 7.17 6.18
N ALA A 207 -2.43 5.87 6.46
CA ALA A 207 -2.97 5.36 7.73
C ALA A 207 -2.07 5.71 8.91
N LYS A 208 -0.74 5.60 8.77
CA LYS A 208 0.25 6.03 9.78
C LYS A 208 0.12 7.53 10.10
N CYS A 209 -0.13 8.35 9.07
CA CYS A 209 -0.35 9.77 9.25
C CYS A 209 -1.61 10.06 10.08
N ALA A 210 -2.73 9.39 9.76
CA ALA A 210 -3.98 9.49 10.52
C ALA A 210 -3.83 8.94 11.96
N TYR A 211 -3.15 7.81 12.13
CA TYR A 211 -2.85 7.23 13.44
C TYR A 211 -2.07 8.20 14.34
N ARG A 212 -1.04 8.85 13.78
CA ARG A 212 -0.22 9.84 14.52
C ARG A 212 -1.07 11.05 14.95
N ALA A 213 -1.93 11.55 14.09
CA ALA A 213 -2.82 12.65 14.42
C ALA A 213 -3.79 12.31 15.55
N MET A 214 -4.31 11.06 15.60
CA MET A 214 -5.21 10.63 16.65
C MET A 214 -4.53 10.39 18.00
N THR A 215 -3.32 9.80 17.97
CA THR A 215 -2.70 9.25 19.19
C THR A 215 -1.52 10.06 19.70
N GLY A 216 -0.99 10.99 18.89
CA GLY A 216 0.27 11.68 19.14
C GLY A 216 1.52 10.81 18.99
N ASN A 217 1.35 9.52 18.68
CA ASN A 217 2.44 8.55 18.61
C ASN A 217 2.68 8.05 17.19
N SER A 218 3.92 7.71 16.88
CA SER A 218 4.26 6.93 15.69
C SER A 218 4.19 5.44 16.03
N LYS A 219 3.71 4.64 15.09
CA LYS A 219 3.65 3.19 15.23
C LYS A 219 4.23 2.55 13.97
N GLU A 220 5.28 1.76 14.16
CA GLU A 220 5.73 0.86 13.10
C GLU A 220 4.67 -0.22 12.91
N PHE A 221 4.28 -0.42 11.68
CA PHE A 221 3.27 -1.39 11.31
C PHE A 221 3.66 -2.06 10.01
N GLN A 222 3.75 -3.38 10.05
CA GLN A 222 3.97 -4.21 8.88
C GLN A 222 2.63 -4.77 8.39
N LEU A 223 2.47 -4.79 7.09
CA LEU A 223 1.28 -5.36 6.47
C LEU A 223 1.21 -6.87 6.76
N GLN A 224 0.07 -7.33 7.26
CA GLN A 224 -0.08 -8.72 7.76
C GLN A 224 -0.02 -9.77 6.65
N ASP A 225 -0.56 -9.43 5.48
CA ASP A 225 -0.61 -10.28 4.32
C ASP A 225 0.22 -9.72 3.16
N PHE A 226 0.45 -10.54 2.14
CA PHE A 226 1.08 -10.10 0.90
C PHE A 226 0.09 -9.36 -0.02
N PRO A 227 0.61 -8.52 -0.95
CA PRO A 227 -0.23 -7.74 -1.86
C PRO A 227 -0.89 -8.62 -2.92
N GLY A 228 -1.91 -8.07 -3.59
CA GLY A 228 -2.49 -8.63 -4.78
C GLY A 228 -3.52 -9.74 -4.58
N VAL A 229 -3.68 -10.57 -5.59
CA VAL A 229 -4.68 -11.64 -5.64
C VAL A 229 -4.05 -12.95 -5.17
N LYS A 230 -4.67 -13.56 -4.16
CA LYS A 230 -4.24 -14.85 -3.65
C LYS A 230 -4.69 -15.97 -4.58
N THR A 231 -3.74 -16.76 -5.05
CA THR A 231 -3.92 -17.93 -5.92
C THR A 231 -3.15 -19.13 -5.36
N LYS A 232 -3.03 -20.21 -6.14
CA LYS A 232 -2.19 -21.36 -5.79
C LYS A 232 -1.14 -21.61 -6.87
N TRP A 233 0.07 -21.94 -6.42
CA TRP A 233 1.12 -22.43 -7.28
C TRP A 233 1.74 -23.68 -6.66
N ARG A 234 1.63 -24.82 -7.35
CA ARG A 234 2.10 -26.15 -6.89
C ARG A 234 1.69 -26.51 -5.45
N GLY A 235 0.46 -26.11 -5.05
CA GLY A 235 -0.06 -26.34 -3.71
C GLY A 235 0.22 -25.26 -2.68
N TYR A 236 1.19 -24.37 -2.93
CA TYR A 236 1.52 -23.24 -2.07
C TYR A 236 0.62 -22.03 -2.35
N ASP A 237 0.44 -21.16 -1.35
CA ASP A 237 -0.22 -19.87 -1.53
C ASP A 237 0.66 -18.94 -2.35
N LYS A 238 0.12 -18.43 -3.46
CA LYS A 238 0.78 -17.44 -4.32
C LYS A 238 -0.03 -16.16 -4.35
N TYR A 239 0.64 -15.03 -4.30
CA TYR A 239 0.06 -13.69 -4.35
C TYR A 239 0.57 -12.99 -5.60
N ASP A 240 -0.34 -12.71 -6.54
CA ASP A 240 -0.03 -12.05 -7.81
C ASP A 240 -0.37 -10.57 -7.72
N PHE A 241 0.58 -9.69 -8.05
CA PHE A 241 0.40 -8.25 -8.01
C PHE A 241 1.25 -7.54 -9.06
N GLU A 242 1.04 -6.26 -9.19
CA GLU A 242 1.92 -5.39 -9.97
C GLU A 242 2.69 -4.47 -9.02
N PHE A 243 3.97 -4.27 -9.31
CA PHE A 243 4.81 -3.29 -8.65
C PHE A 243 5.43 -2.39 -9.72
N ASN A 244 5.19 -1.09 -9.62
CA ASN A 244 5.66 -0.10 -10.60
C ASN A 244 5.37 -0.50 -12.07
N GLY A 245 4.14 -0.97 -12.33
CA GLY A 245 3.66 -1.37 -13.66
C GLY A 245 4.23 -2.68 -14.20
N ARG A 246 4.90 -3.49 -13.37
CA ARG A 246 5.49 -4.78 -13.76
C ARG A 246 4.97 -5.91 -12.89
N LYS A 247 4.87 -7.09 -13.47
CA LYS A 247 4.37 -8.29 -12.76
C LYS A 247 5.32 -8.69 -11.63
N ALA A 248 4.73 -8.99 -10.50
CA ALA A 248 5.40 -9.55 -9.33
C ALA A 248 4.54 -10.63 -8.68
N ASN A 249 5.17 -11.56 -8.00
CA ASN A 249 4.45 -12.50 -7.16
C ASN A 249 5.29 -12.92 -5.95
N ILE A 250 4.59 -13.37 -4.91
CA ILE A 250 5.17 -13.97 -3.71
C ILE A 250 4.54 -15.34 -3.54
N VAL A 251 5.34 -16.38 -3.43
CA VAL A 251 4.88 -17.72 -3.03
C VAL A 251 5.28 -17.95 -1.58
N ALA A 252 4.30 -18.18 -0.74
CA ALA A 252 4.53 -18.41 0.68
C ALA A 252 4.72 -19.90 0.98
N PRO A 253 5.71 -20.28 1.80
CA PRO A 253 5.87 -21.65 2.25
C PRO A 253 4.74 -22.06 3.20
N ALA A 254 4.44 -23.35 3.30
CA ALA A 254 3.43 -23.86 4.21
C ALA A 254 3.77 -23.59 5.70
N LYS A 255 5.05 -23.56 6.02
CA LYS A 255 5.58 -23.25 7.35
C LYS A 255 6.73 -22.25 7.21
N PRO A 256 6.45 -20.95 7.27
CA PRO A 256 7.49 -19.93 7.14
C PRO A 256 8.53 -20.01 8.27
N LEU A 257 9.78 -19.84 7.92
CA LEU A 257 10.83 -19.61 8.91
C LEU A 257 10.70 -18.21 9.54
N PRO A 258 11.14 -18.04 10.81
CA PRO A 258 11.22 -16.74 11.45
C PRO A 258 12.06 -15.75 10.63
N GLY A 259 11.66 -14.49 10.59
CA GLY A 259 12.35 -13.45 9.84
C GLY A 259 12.08 -13.49 8.33
N LYS A 260 11.17 -14.37 7.87
CA LYS A 260 10.75 -14.46 6.46
C LYS A 260 11.94 -14.47 5.47
N PRO A 261 12.87 -15.43 5.56
CA PRO A 261 13.93 -15.55 4.56
C PRO A 261 13.32 -15.83 3.19
N TRP A 262 13.99 -15.33 2.14
CA TRP A 262 13.44 -15.37 0.79
C TRP A 262 14.50 -15.55 -0.29
N ILE A 263 14.07 -16.16 -1.39
CA ILE A 263 14.78 -16.21 -2.65
C ILE A 263 14.09 -15.31 -3.66
N TRP A 264 14.85 -14.46 -4.32
CA TRP A 264 14.36 -13.51 -5.31
C TRP A 264 14.78 -13.90 -6.70
N ARG A 265 13.79 -14.16 -7.53
CA ARG A 265 13.91 -14.56 -8.92
C ARG A 265 13.49 -13.42 -9.85
N PRO A 266 14.43 -12.71 -10.53
CA PRO A 266 14.13 -11.55 -11.35
C PRO A 266 13.58 -11.90 -12.75
N ALA A 267 13.57 -13.17 -13.14
CA ALA A 267 13.15 -13.61 -14.47
C ALA A 267 12.56 -15.01 -14.47
N PHE A 268 11.71 -15.31 -15.46
CA PHE A 268 11.21 -16.65 -15.80
C PHE A 268 10.55 -17.41 -14.65
N PHE A 269 9.68 -16.79 -13.90
CA PHE A 269 8.95 -17.46 -12.82
C PHE A 269 8.28 -18.75 -13.30
N GLY A 270 8.53 -19.84 -12.57
CA GLY A 270 7.96 -21.16 -12.83
C GLY A 270 8.71 -22.03 -13.86
N ALA A 271 9.73 -21.50 -14.54
CA ALA A 271 10.60 -22.30 -15.37
C ALA A 271 11.67 -23.00 -14.52
N PHE A 272 11.87 -24.31 -14.72
CA PHE A 272 12.84 -25.13 -13.95
C PHE A 272 12.73 -24.93 -12.43
N PRO A 273 11.58 -25.15 -11.81
CA PRO A 273 11.27 -24.66 -10.44
C PRO A 273 11.80 -25.58 -9.33
N ALA A 274 12.77 -26.41 -9.57
CA ALA A 274 13.25 -27.38 -8.59
C ALA A 274 13.82 -26.68 -7.34
N VAL A 275 14.58 -25.61 -7.52
CA VAL A 275 15.16 -24.81 -6.43
C VAL A 275 14.06 -24.05 -5.68
N ASP A 276 13.14 -23.41 -6.41
CA ASP A 276 12.00 -22.71 -5.81
C ASP A 276 11.21 -23.64 -4.86
N ILE A 277 10.90 -24.87 -5.34
CA ILE A 277 10.15 -25.86 -4.55
C ILE A 277 10.94 -26.31 -3.33
N ALA A 278 12.24 -26.56 -3.47
CA ALA A 278 13.11 -26.92 -2.36
C ALA A 278 13.19 -25.81 -1.31
N MET A 279 13.31 -24.54 -1.73
CA MET A 279 13.35 -23.40 -0.83
C MET A 279 12.02 -23.22 -0.08
N LEU A 280 10.87 -23.40 -0.76
CA LEU A 280 9.55 -23.40 -0.12
C LEU A 280 9.42 -24.52 0.92
N ALA A 281 9.91 -25.72 0.62
CA ALA A 281 9.91 -26.84 1.56
C ALA A 281 10.76 -26.57 2.82
N LEU A 282 11.84 -25.80 2.67
CA LEU A 282 12.71 -25.34 3.76
C LEU A 282 12.12 -24.17 4.54
N GLY A 283 11.01 -23.57 4.12
CA GLY A 283 10.36 -22.47 4.81
C GLY A 283 10.75 -21.08 4.31
N TYR A 284 11.46 -20.98 3.18
CA TYR A 284 11.77 -19.73 2.49
C TYR A 284 10.57 -19.31 1.61
N HIS A 285 10.38 -18.02 1.47
CA HIS A 285 9.47 -17.47 0.47
C HIS A 285 10.17 -17.40 -0.89
N VAL A 286 9.42 -17.65 -1.97
CA VAL A 286 9.90 -17.43 -3.35
C VAL A 286 9.24 -16.17 -3.87
N VAL A 287 10.05 -15.20 -4.27
CA VAL A 287 9.60 -13.89 -4.72
C VAL A 287 10.07 -13.65 -6.15
N HIS A 288 9.16 -13.21 -6.98
CA HIS A 288 9.46 -12.84 -8.36
C HIS A 288 9.07 -11.38 -8.61
N TYR A 289 9.94 -10.67 -9.31
CA TYR A 289 9.66 -9.37 -9.89
C TYR A 289 10.25 -9.35 -11.30
N ASP A 290 9.41 -9.16 -12.32
CA ASP A 290 9.83 -9.32 -13.72
C ASP A 290 10.72 -8.18 -14.20
N LEU A 291 12.03 -8.43 -14.22
CA LEU A 291 13.08 -7.54 -14.71
C LEU A 291 13.76 -8.08 -15.97
N ALA A 292 13.24 -9.20 -16.53
CA ALA A 292 13.90 -9.96 -17.61
C ALA A 292 14.24 -9.12 -18.85
N PHE A 293 13.34 -8.23 -19.26
CA PHE A 293 13.49 -7.38 -20.46
C PHE A 293 14.06 -5.99 -20.16
N LEU A 294 14.68 -5.83 -19.00
CA LEU A 294 15.47 -4.64 -18.67
C LEU A 294 16.98 -4.88 -18.81
N TYR A 295 17.39 -6.07 -19.24
CA TYR A 295 18.77 -6.40 -19.65
C TYR A 295 19.85 -5.96 -18.66
N GLY A 296 19.62 -6.01 -17.35
CA GLY A 296 20.57 -5.54 -16.34
C GLY A 296 20.82 -4.03 -16.32
N SER A 297 20.03 -3.24 -17.06
CA SER A 297 20.19 -1.78 -17.20
C SER A 297 20.19 -1.04 -15.86
N PRO A 298 20.70 0.21 -15.80
CA PRO A 298 20.60 1.06 -14.61
C PRO A 298 19.16 1.18 -14.09
N ARG A 299 18.18 1.21 -15.00
CA ARG A 299 16.77 1.21 -14.66
C ARG A 299 16.35 -0.08 -13.96
N SER A 300 16.86 -1.24 -14.38
CA SER A 300 16.59 -2.51 -13.69
C SER A 300 17.12 -2.51 -12.27
N GLN A 301 18.30 -1.91 -12.04
CA GLN A 301 18.92 -1.80 -10.73
C GLN A 301 18.11 -0.88 -9.80
N GLU A 302 17.65 0.25 -10.32
CA GLU A 302 16.78 1.17 -9.60
C GLU A 302 15.46 0.50 -9.18
N LEU A 303 14.74 -0.10 -10.14
CA LEU A 303 13.47 -0.78 -9.90
C LEU A 303 13.63 -1.97 -8.94
N GLY A 304 14.70 -2.73 -9.08
CA GLY A 304 15.03 -3.82 -8.17
C GLY A 304 15.27 -3.32 -6.74
N THR A 305 15.99 -2.23 -6.59
CA THR A 305 16.26 -1.63 -5.27
C THR A 305 14.98 -1.10 -4.62
N LEU A 306 14.10 -0.45 -5.38
CA LEU A 306 12.78 -0.02 -4.89
C LEU A 306 11.95 -1.22 -4.43
N PHE A 307 11.93 -2.29 -5.23
CA PHE A 307 11.21 -3.52 -4.89
C PHE A 307 11.77 -4.18 -3.63
N TYR A 308 13.09 -4.36 -3.54
CA TYR A 308 13.75 -4.89 -2.33
C TYR A 308 13.37 -4.09 -1.08
N ASN A 309 13.49 -2.76 -1.13
CA ASN A 309 13.16 -1.89 -0.01
C ASN A 309 11.69 -2.04 0.43
N ALA A 310 10.77 -2.18 -0.54
CA ALA A 310 9.36 -2.42 -0.25
C ALA A 310 9.15 -3.77 0.47
N MET A 311 9.82 -4.83 0.02
CA MET A 311 9.73 -6.16 0.64
C MET A 311 10.21 -6.14 2.10
N ILE A 312 11.33 -5.48 2.38
CA ILE A 312 11.86 -5.38 3.74
C ILE A 312 10.95 -4.51 4.61
N LYS A 313 10.74 -3.27 4.21
CA LYS A 313 10.06 -2.25 5.02
C LYS A 313 8.61 -2.59 5.33
N TYR A 314 7.85 -3.07 4.32
CA TYR A 314 6.39 -3.18 4.43
C TYR A 314 5.90 -4.60 4.67
N TYR A 315 6.67 -5.62 4.24
CA TYR A 315 6.29 -7.02 4.37
C TYR A 315 7.17 -7.82 5.34
N GLY A 316 8.23 -7.20 5.87
CA GLY A 316 9.10 -7.76 6.91
C GLY A 316 9.90 -8.96 6.46
N PHE A 317 10.33 -8.99 5.20
CA PHE A 317 11.27 -9.99 4.72
C PHE A 317 12.66 -9.78 5.33
N SER A 318 13.47 -10.85 5.36
CA SER A 318 14.87 -10.78 5.78
C SER A 318 15.65 -9.76 4.95
N GLU A 319 16.47 -8.95 5.61
CA GLU A 319 17.35 -7.97 4.92
C GLU A 319 18.36 -8.64 3.99
N LYS A 320 18.72 -9.92 4.23
CA LYS A 320 19.58 -10.68 3.35
C LYS A 320 18.78 -11.62 2.46
N VAL A 321 18.89 -11.41 1.15
CA VAL A 321 18.17 -12.16 0.13
C VAL A 321 19.08 -13.21 -0.54
N VAL A 322 18.51 -14.35 -0.92
CA VAL A 322 19.11 -15.26 -1.91
C VAL A 322 18.70 -14.78 -3.30
N LEU A 323 19.64 -14.48 -4.17
CA LEU A 323 19.35 -14.10 -5.56
C LEU A 323 19.43 -15.33 -6.47
N GLU A 324 18.41 -15.50 -7.33
CA GLU A 324 18.41 -16.55 -8.36
C GLU A 324 18.55 -15.95 -9.75
N GLY A 325 19.71 -16.16 -10.37
CA GLY A 325 20.01 -15.71 -11.72
C GLY A 325 19.84 -16.83 -12.74
N PHE A 326 18.62 -17.07 -13.24
CA PHE A 326 18.38 -18.00 -14.34
C PHE A 326 18.43 -17.29 -15.70
N SER A 327 19.24 -17.81 -16.65
CA SER A 327 19.39 -17.27 -17.98
C SER A 327 19.70 -15.76 -17.95
N ARG A 328 18.99 -14.90 -18.70
CA ARG A 328 19.16 -13.44 -18.66
C ARG A 328 18.84 -12.78 -17.31
N GLY A 329 18.19 -13.50 -16.39
CA GLY A 329 18.04 -13.04 -15.01
C GLY A 329 19.36 -12.89 -14.28
N GLY A 330 20.43 -13.55 -14.76
CA GLY A 330 21.79 -13.39 -14.27
C GLY A 330 22.31 -11.97 -14.37
N LEU A 331 21.97 -11.24 -15.47
CA LEU A 331 22.40 -9.85 -15.67
C LEU A 331 21.99 -8.95 -14.49
N PHE A 332 20.73 -9.05 -14.07
CA PHE A 332 20.27 -8.30 -12.90
C PHE A 332 20.89 -8.82 -11.61
N ALA A 333 20.87 -10.16 -11.40
CA ALA A 333 21.25 -10.75 -10.12
C ALA A 333 22.72 -10.48 -9.77
N VAL A 334 23.62 -10.61 -10.76
CA VAL A 334 25.07 -10.40 -10.56
C VAL A 334 25.37 -8.92 -10.30
N ASP A 335 24.84 -8.03 -11.14
CA ASP A 335 25.11 -6.60 -11.02
C ASP A 335 24.51 -6.02 -9.73
N TRP A 336 23.28 -6.44 -9.39
CA TRP A 336 22.65 -5.97 -8.17
C TRP A 336 23.36 -6.46 -6.90
N ALA A 337 23.85 -7.71 -6.92
CA ALA A 337 24.63 -8.27 -5.81
C ALA A 337 25.99 -7.55 -5.68
N ALA A 338 26.64 -7.23 -6.78
CA ALA A 338 27.90 -6.49 -6.75
C ALA A 338 27.72 -5.07 -6.17
N ALA A 339 26.61 -4.41 -6.51
CA ALA A 339 26.27 -3.09 -6.00
C ALA A 339 25.74 -3.08 -4.54
N ASN A 340 25.25 -4.23 -4.02
CA ASN A 340 24.61 -4.36 -2.71
C ASN A 340 25.06 -5.61 -1.94
N PRO A 341 26.36 -5.83 -1.76
CA PRO A 341 26.87 -7.09 -1.17
C PRO A 341 26.37 -7.33 0.23
N GLU A 342 26.09 -6.29 1.02
CA GLU A 342 25.56 -6.38 2.36
C GLU A 342 24.13 -6.91 2.45
N LYS A 343 23.36 -6.80 1.34
CA LYS A 343 21.95 -7.22 1.24
C LYS A 343 21.81 -8.65 0.71
N VAL A 344 22.89 -9.28 0.28
CA VAL A 344 22.86 -10.61 -0.34
C VAL A 344 23.44 -11.66 0.59
N SER A 345 22.71 -12.75 0.79
CA SER A 345 23.19 -13.91 1.54
C SER A 345 23.94 -14.89 0.63
N CYS A 346 23.42 -15.11 -0.57
CA CYS A 346 24.06 -15.94 -1.58
C CYS A 346 23.43 -15.67 -2.96
N ILE A 347 24.16 -16.07 -4.01
CA ILE A 347 23.66 -16.03 -5.40
C ILE A 347 23.63 -17.47 -5.90
N TYR A 348 22.48 -17.90 -6.42
CA TYR A 348 22.35 -19.13 -7.19
C TYR A 348 22.20 -18.79 -8.67
N LEU A 349 23.09 -19.33 -9.49
CA LEU A 349 23.14 -19.07 -10.93
C LEU A 349 22.89 -20.37 -11.72
N ASP A 350 21.88 -20.34 -12.60
CA ASP A 350 21.55 -21.45 -13.48
C ASP A 350 21.60 -20.99 -14.95
N ALA A 351 22.59 -21.48 -15.68
CA ALA A 351 22.88 -21.07 -17.06
C ALA A 351 22.78 -19.54 -17.28
N PRO A 352 23.43 -18.72 -16.43
CA PRO A 352 23.22 -17.28 -16.41
C PRO A 352 23.86 -16.58 -17.60
N VAL A 353 23.25 -15.50 -18.06
CA VAL A 353 23.93 -14.44 -18.79
C VAL A 353 24.53 -13.49 -17.77
N CYS A 354 25.86 -13.43 -17.68
CA CYS A 354 26.58 -12.55 -16.75
C CYS A 354 27.28 -11.39 -17.47
N ASP A 355 27.33 -11.43 -18.78
CA ASP A 355 27.97 -10.41 -19.63
C ASP A 355 26.97 -9.95 -20.70
N ILE A 356 26.50 -8.71 -20.55
CA ILE A 356 25.58 -8.09 -21.49
C ILE A 356 26.13 -7.95 -22.90
N THR A 357 27.45 -7.94 -23.05
CA THR A 357 28.11 -7.86 -24.39
C THR A 357 28.03 -9.20 -25.14
N SER A 358 27.79 -10.29 -24.42
CA SER A 358 27.66 -11.64 -25.01
C SER A 358 26.24 -11.96 -25.44
N TRP A 359 25.24 -11.21 -24.95
CA TRP A 359 23.82 -11.45 -25.21
C TRP A 359 22.97 -10.18 -24.96
N PRO A 360 21.96 -9.87 -25.79
CA PRO A 360 21.51 -10.57 -26.99
C PRO A 360 22.52 -10.46 -28.15
N SER A 361 22.54 -11.48 -29.03
CA SER A 361 23.33 -11.38 -30.27
C SER A 361 22.62 -10.47 -31.28
N ARG A 362 23.40 -9.86 -32.21
CA ARG A 362 22.87 -9.02 -33.30
C ARG A 362 21.91 -9.77 -34.24
N GLU A 363 22.03 -11.08 -34.32
CA GLU A 363 21.14 -11.94 -35.10
C GLU A 363 19.74 -12.01 -34.58
N ARG A 364 19.57 -11.78 -33.27
CA ARG A 364 18.26 -11.63 -32.61
C ARG A 364 17.82 -10.16 -32.66
N THR A 365 17.45 -9.70 -33.86
CA THR A 365 17.19 -8.29 -34.16
C THR A 365 16.08 -7.69 -33.26
N ASP A 366 15.08 -8.48 -32.89
CA ASP A 366 14.02 -8.10 -31.93
C ASP A 366 14.59 -7.72 -30.56
N LEU A 367 15.34 -8.63 -29.95
CA LEU A 367 15.94 -8.43 -28.63
C LEU A 367 17.09 -7.42 -28.66
N TRP A 368 17.78 -7.34 -29.78
CA TRP A 368 18.88 -6.38 -29.96
C TRP A 368 18.38 -4.94 -29.94
N GLN A 369 17.31 -4.65 -30.65
CA GLN A 369 16.71 -3.31 -30.64
C GLN A 369 16.11 -2.94 -29.26
N GLU A 370 15.42 -3.88 -28.58
CA GLU A 370 14.94 -3.67 -27.20
C GLU A 370 16.09 -3.36 -26.25
N PHE A 371 17.19 -4.09 -26.34
CA PHE A 371 18.39 -3.88 -25.53
C PHE A 371 18.99 -2.49 -25.76
N LEU A 372 19.19 -2.08 -27.01
CA LEU A 372 19.74 -0.76 -27.35
C LEU A 372 18.84 0.37 -26.80
N GLN A 373 17.52 0.21 -26.91
CA GLN A 373 16.56 1.17 -26.36
C GLN A 373 16.61 1.24 -24.84
N GLU A 374 16.62 0.08 -24.17
CA GLU A 374 16.60 0.05 -22.71
C GLU A 374 17.87 0.66 -22.11
N TRP A 375 19.02 0.43 -22.75
CA TRP A 375 20.30 1.00 -22.34
C TRP A 375 20.55 2.42 -22.87
N ASN A 376 19.67 2.92 -23.74
CA ASN A 376 19.81 4.21 -24.43
C ASN A 376 21.16 4.34 -25.17
N ILE A 377 21.54 3.30 -25.91
CA ILE A 377 22.83 3.18 -26.63
C ILE A 377 22.56 3.12 -28.12
N LYS A 378 23.40 3.80 -28.91
CA LYS A 378 23.40 3.64 -30.36
C LYS A 378 24.24 2.44 -30.76
N GLU A 379 23.87 1.77 -31.84
CA GLU A 379 24.59 0.58 -32.32
C GLU A 379 26.07 0.88 -32.65
N GLU A 380 26.35 2.08 -33.13
CA GLU A 380 27.72 2.56 -33.43
C GLU A 380 28.63 2.64 -32.21
N ASP A 381 28.04 2.85 -31.01
CA ASP A 381 28.75 2.99 -29.74
C ASP A 381 29.03 1.64 -29.05
N MET A 382 28.43 0.55 -29.56
CA MET A 382 28.55 -0.78 -28.95
C MET A 382 29.99 -1.31 -28.85
N LYS A 383 30.90 -0.88 -29.74
CA LYS A 383 32.33 -1.26 -29.70
C LYS A 383 33.04 -0.78 -28.42
N ASN A 384 32.52 0.26 -27.78
CA ASN A 384 33.06 0.84 -26.56
C ASN A 384 32.20 0.51 -25.32
N PHE A 385 31.08 -0.17 -25.53
CA PHE A 385 30.14 -0.49 -24.44
C PHE A 385 30.67 -1.66 -23.60
N LYS A 386 30.77 -1.47 -22.31
CA LYS A 386 31.31 -2.46 -21.37
C LYS A 386 30.24 -3.02 -20.40
N GLY A 387 28.98 -2.60 -20.54
CA GLY A 387 27.94 -2.95 -19.59
C GLY A 387 28.03 -2.12 -18.30
N ASN A 388 27.42 -2.64 -17.25
CA ASN A 388 27.63 -2.11 -15.89
C ASN A 388 29.05 -2.50 -15.43
N PRO A 389 29.73 -1.63 -14.71
CA PRO A 389 31.06 -1.91 -14.18
C PRO A 389 31.07 -3.03 -13.15
#